data_07e77d37682292e215182565ea44890a
#
_entry.id   07e77d37682292e215182565ea44890a
#
_cell.length_a   1.000
_cell.length_b   1.000
_cell.length_c   1.000
_cell.angle_alpha   90.00
_cell.angle_beta   90.00
_cell.angle_gamma   90.00
#
_symmetry.space_group_name_H-M   'P 1'
#
loop_
_entity.id
_entity.type
_entity.pdbx_description
1 polymer ?
#
loop_
_entity_poly.entity_id
_entity_poly.type
_entity_poly.pdbx_seq_one_letter_code
_entity_poly.pdbx_strand_id
1 'polypeptide(L)'
;GKKVAILSLGTRLEEAEKAAEQLESMGLSTTVADMRFAKPLDEALIRRLLTTHEVAVTIEEAAVGGFGAHVLTMASDEGLIDAGLKLRTMRLPDVFQDQDNPTKQSDEAGLNAPHIVDTVLKALRRNSVG
;
A
#
# COMPACT_ATOMS: atom_id res chain seq x y z
N GLY A 1 15.03 -4.68 -12.04
CA GLY A 1 14.70 -4.50 -10.65
C GLY A 1 13.25 -4.78 -10.35
N LYS A 2 12.96 -5.00 -9.10
CA LYS A 2 11.59 -5.26 -8.66
C LYS A 2 10.80 -3.95 -8.61
N LYS A 3 9.55 -4.01 -9.03
CA LYS A 3 8.67 -2.86 -9.03
C LYS A 3 7.57 -3.02 -7.99
N VAL A 4 7.36 -1.97 -7.22
CA VAL A 4 6.41 -1.96 -6.11
C VAL A 4 5.34 -0.92 -6.38
N ALA A 5 4.08 -1.27 -6.16
CA ALA A 5 2.96 -0.32 -6.21
C ALA A 5 2.35 -0.19 -4.83
N ILE A 6 2.13 1.03 -4.39
CA ILE A 6 1.45 1.33 -3.14
C ILE A 6 0.17 2.08 -3.49
N LEU A 7 -0.98 1.46 -3.21
CA LEU A 7 -2.29 2.04 -3.49
C LEU A 7 -2.86 2.57 -2.18
N SER A 8 -2.92 3.87 -2.04
CA SER A 8 -3.31 4.51 -0.79
C SER A 8 -4.70 5.11 -0.88
N LEU A 9 -5.57 4.73 0.03
CA LEU A 9 -6.91 5.29 0.15
C LEU A 9 -7.05 5.96 1.52
N GLY A 10 -7.47 7.22 1.52
CA GLY A 10 -7.68 7.96 2.75
C GLY A 10 -6.59 9.00 2.97
N THR A 11 -6.28 9.26 4.24
CA THR A 11 -5.38 10.35 4.62
C THR A 11 -3.95 9.90 4.85
N ARG A 12 -3.60 8.68 4.41
CA ARG A 12 -2.28 8.10 4.70
C ARG A 12 -1.29 8.20 3.54
N LEU A 13 -1.54 9.12 2.63
CA LEU A 13 -0.67 9.29 1.47
C LEU A 13 0.75 9.66 1.87
N GLU A 14 0.91 10.46 2.93
CA GLU A 14 2.23 10.89 3.38
C GLU A 14 3.08 9.69 3.81
N GLU A 15 2.48 8.75 4.54
CA GLU A 15 3.20 7.54 4.94
C GLU A 15 3.57 6.68 3.75
N ALA A 16 2.68 6.62 2.76
CA ALA A 16 2.96 5.87 1.53
C ALA A 16 4.13 6.49 0.78
N GLU A 17 4.17 7.82 0.70
CA GLU A 17 5.26 8.50 0.04
C GLU A 17 6.59 8.32 0.75
N LYS A 18 6.59 8.36 2.08
CA LYS A 18 7.79 8.11 2.86
C LYS A 18 8.29 6.68 2.67
N ALA A 19 7.38 5.72 2.65
CA ALA A 19 7.75 4.33 2.39
C ALA A 19 8.35 4.18 1.00
N ALA A 20 7.78 4.85 0.00
CA ALA A 20 8.28 4.80 -1.36
C ALA A 20 9.72 5.35 -1.44
N GLU A 21 9.99 6.44 -0.74
CA GLU A 21 11.35 6.99 -0.71
C GLU A 21 12.34 5.99 -0.13
N GLN A 22 11.95 5.31 0.95
CA GLN A 22 12.82 4.33 1.57
C GLN A 22 13.04 3.13 0.64
N LEU A 23 12.00 2.66 -0.03
CA LEU A 23 12.11 1.53 -0.94
C LEU A 23 12.98 1.89 -2.15
N GLU A 24 12.85 3.10 -2.67
CA GLU A 24 13.68 3.52 -3.78
C GLU A 24 15.14 3.64 -3.39
N SER A 25 15.42 4.05 -2.15
CA SER A 25 16.80 4.07 -1.66
C SER A 25 17.40 2.67 -1.59
N MET A 26 16.57 1.65 -1.57
CA MET A 26 17.00 0.24 -1.58
C MET A 26 17.04 -0.36 -2.99
N GLY A 27 16.82 0.46 -4.01
CA GLY A 27 16.83 -0.01 -5.40
C GLY A 27 15.51 -0.56 -5.89
N LEU A 28 14.42 -0.35 -5.16
CA LEU A 28 13.09 -0.83 -5.53
C LEU A 28 12.28 0.31 -6.11
N SER A 29 12.01 0.25 -7.41
CA SER A 29 11.20 1.27 -8.07
C SER A 29 9.78 1.22 -7.52
N THR A 30 9.27 2.34 -7.02
CA THR A 30 8.01 2.36 -6.30
C THR A 30 7.07 3.42 -6.85
N THR A 31 5.84 2.99 -7.17
CA THR A 31 4.78 3.86 -7.62
C THR A 31 3.76 4.02 -6.50
N VAL A 32 3.41 5.26 -6.16
CA VAL A 32 2.36 5.54 -5.18
C VAL A 32 1.14 6.06 -5.94
N ALA A 33 0.00 5.43 -5.72
CA ALA A 33 -1.26 5.85 -6.31
C ALA A 33 -2.19 6.34 -5.21
N ASP A 34 -2.65 7.58 -5.33
CA ASP A 34 -3.62 8.15 -4.42
C ASP A 34 -5.01 7.84 -4.94
N MET A 35 -5.69 6.90 -4.29
CA MET A 35 -7.00 6.44 -4.71
C MET A 35 -8.14 7.27 -4.12
N ARG A 36 -7.80 8.31 -3.36
CA ARG A 36 -8.77 9.12 -2.62
C ARG A 36 -9.83 9.76 -3.50
N PHE A 37 -9.48 10.13 -4.70
CA PHE A 37 -10.37 10.85 -5.60
C PHE A 37 -11.08 9.97 -6.62
N ALA A 38 -10.86 8.67 -6.57
CA ALA A 38 -11.48 7.75 -7.52
C ALA A 38 -12.85 7.32 -7.02
N LYS A 39 -13.88 7.98 -7.50
CA LYS A 39 -15.27 7.62 -7.17
C LYS A 39 -16.08 7.65 -8.45
N PRO A 40 -16.51 6.50 -8.99
CA PRO A 40 -16.21 5.16 -8.48
C PRO A 40 -14.73 4.83 -8.58
N LEU A 41 -14.29 3.79 -7.87
CA LEU A 41 -12.89 3.39 -7.91
C LEU A 41 -12.45 3.15 -9.35
N ASP A 42 -11.25 3.62 -9.67
CA ASP A 42 -10.68 3.46 -11.00
C ASP A 42 -10.11 2.05 -11.14
N GLU A 43 -10.96 1.12 -11.52
CA GLU A 43 -10.56 -0.27 -11.65
C GLU A 43 -9.54 -0.48 -12.76
N ALA A 44 -9.59 0.34 -13.80
CA ALA A 44 -8.60 0.25 -14.87
C ALA A 44 -7.20 0.60 -14.35
N LEU A 45 -7.11 1.62 -13.51
CA LEU A 45 -5.83 1.98 -12.90
C LEU A 45 -5.35 0.88 -11.96
N ILE A 46 -6.24 0.34 -11.14
CA ILE A 46 -5.88 -0.74 -10.22
C ILE A 46 -5.36 -1.93 -11.02
N ARG A 47 -6.07 -2.34 -12.05
CA ARG A 47 -5.67 -3.48 -12.89
C ARG A 47 -4.30 -3.23 -13.52
N ARG A 48 -4.06 -2.02 -14.01
CA ARG A 48 -2.79 -1.69 -14.61
C ARG A 48 -1.65 -1.79 -13.59
N LEU A 49 -1.87 -1.27 -12.37
CA LEU A 49 -0.85 -1.33 -11.33
C LEU A 49 -0.56 -2.77 -10.92
N LEU A 50 -1.59 -3.59 -10.80
CA LEU A 50 -1.42 -4.99 -10.39
C LEU A 50 -0.72 -5.81 -11.47
N THR A 51 -0.84 -5.42 -12.74
CA THR A 51 -0.23 -6.18 -13.83
C THR A 51 1.15 -5.69 -14.22
N THR A 52 1.57 -4.51 -13.76
CA THR A 52 2.86 -3.93 -14.13
C THR A 52 3.86 -3.91 -12.98
N HIS A 53 3.49 -4.38 -11.81
CA HIS A 53 4.35 -4.38 -10.64
C HIS A 53 4.41 -5.79 -10.04
N GLU A 54 5.49 -6.09 -9.37
CA GLU A 54 5.69 -7.41 -8.77
C GLU A 54 5.10 -7.50 -7.38
N VAL A 55 5.08 -6.39 -6.65
CA VAL A 55 4.48 -6.29 -5.32
C VAL A 55 3.49 -5.15 -5.35
N ALA A 56 2.31 -5.36 -4.80
CA ALA A 56 1.31 -4.31 -4.62
C ALA A 56 0.82 -4.34 -3.19
N VAL A 57 0.75 -3.18 -2.58
CA VAL A 57 0.26 -3.02 -1.21
C VAL A 57 -0.88 -2.02 -1.23
N THR A 58 -2.02 -2.40 -0.67
CA THR A 58 -3.10 -1.44 -0.46
C THR A 58 -3.03 -0.94 0.97
N ILE A 59 -3.27 0.35 1.15
CA ILE A 59 -3.22 0.99 2.45
C ILE A 59 -4.50 1.76 2.67
N GLU A 60 -5.17 1.49 3.78
CA GLU A 60 -6.39 2.20 4.15
C GLU A 60 -6.44 2.38 5.66
N GLU A 61 -7.25 3.33 6.11
CA GLU A 61 -7.46 3.52 7.53
C GLU A 61 -8.40 2.43 8.05
N ALA A 62 -8.14 1.96 9.27
CA ALA A 62 -8.89 0.84 9.85
C ALA A 62 -10.39 1.12 9.94
N ALA A 63 -10.77 2.37 10.18
CA ALA A 63 -12.18 2.73 10.32
C ALA A 63 -12.94 2.71 9.00
N VAL A 64 -12.24 2.89 7.87
CA VAL A 64 -12.92 2.94 6.58
C VAL A 64 -13.16 1.54 6.03
N GLY A 65 -12.14 0.75 5.88
CA GLY A 65 -12.28 -0.64 5.43
C GLY A 65 -12.84 -0.82 4.02
N GLY A 66 -12.66 -1.99 3.47
CA GLY A 66 -13.27 -2.38 2.21
C GLY A 66 -12.43 -2.18 0.97
N PHE A 67 -11.52 -1.23 0.95
CA PHE A 67 -10.71 -0.98 -0.25
C PHE A 67 -9.78 -2.16 -0.55
N GLY A 68 -9.02 -2.59 0.45
CA GLY A 68 -8.13 -3.74 0.28
C GLY A 68 -8.88 -5.00 -0.11
N ALA A 69 -10.04 -5.23 0.51
CA ALA A 69 -10.88 -6.37 0.18
C ALA A 69 -11.37 -6.30 -1.26
N HIS A 70 -11.75 -5.11 -1.73
CA HIS A 70 -12.18 -4.94 -3.11
C HIS A 70 -11.05 -5.26 -4.09
N VAL A 71 -9.86 -4.73 -3.84
CA VAL A 71 -8.71 -4.99 -4.69
C VAL A 71 -8.35 -6.47 -4.70
N LEU A 72 -8.37 -7.09 -3.53
CA LEU A 72 -8.06 -8.52 -3.41
C LEU A 72 -9.07 -9.37 -4.19
N THR A 73 -10.35 -9.06 -4.06
CA THR A 73 -11.40 -9.77 -4.77
C THR A 73 -11.22 -9.63 -6.29
N MET A 74 -10.96 -8.41 -6.75
CA MET A 74 -10.74 -8.15 -8.16
C MET A 74 -9.52 -8.92 -8.69
N ALA A 75 -8.43 -8.90 -7.92
CA ALA A 75 -7.21 -9.60 -8.31
C ALA A 75 -7.44 -11.11 -8.39
N SER A 76 -8.19 -11.65 -7.45
CA SER A 76 -8.51 -13.07 -7.43
C SER A 76 -9.44 -13.44 -8.59
N ASP A 77 -10.52 -12.68 -8.77
CA ASP A 77 -11.51 -12.99 -9.80
C ASP A 77 -10.93 -12.90 -11.21
N GLU A 78 -10.01 -11.98 -11.43
CA GLU A 78 -9.40 -11.79 -12.74
C GLU A 78 -8.10 -12.58 -12.91
N GLY A 79 -7.71 -13.37 -11.93
CA GLY A 79 -6.51 -14.20 -12.03
C GLY A 79 -5.20 -13.42 -12.00
N LEU A 80 -5.22 -12.19 -11.51
CA LEU A 80 -4.02 -11.35 -11.53
C LEU A 80 -2.95 -11.85 -10.57
N ILE A 81 -3.34 -12.53 -9.49
CA ILE A 81 -2.39 -13.08 -8.54
C ILE A 81 -1.77 -14.41 -9.02
N ASP A 82 -2.32 -14.99 -10.09
CA ASP A 82 -1.81 -16.26 -10.60
C ASP A 82 -0.50 -16.10 -11.37
N ALA A 83 -0.16 -14.88 -11.75
CA ALA A 83 1.05 -14.59 -12.51
C ALA A 83 2.24 -14.20 -11.63
N GLY A 84 2.15 -14.43 -10.32
CA GLY A 84 3.27 -14.16 -9.43
C GLY A 84 3.21 -12.84 -8.68
N LEU A 85 2.13 -12.09 -8.83
CA LEU A 85 1.95 -10.86 -8.08
C LEU A 85 1.88 -11.16 -6.58
N LYS A 86 2.63 -10.39 -5.80
CA LYS A 86 2.56 -10.43 -4.34
C LYS A 86 1.68 -9.28 -3.89
N LEU A 87 0.47 -9.59 -3.48
CA LEU A 87 -0.50 -8.57 -3.04
C LEU A 87 -0.67 -8.63 -1.53
N ARG A 88 -0.54 -7.48 -0.89
CA ARG A 88 -0.73 -7.36 0.55
C ARG A 88 -1.69 -6.23 0.83
N THR A 89 -2.58 -6.43 1.78
CA THR A 89 -3.52 -5.39 2.19
C THR A 89 -3.19 -4.95 3.61
N MET A 90 -3.11 -3.64 3.81
CA MET A 90 -2.77 -3.08 5.11
C MET A 90 -3.85 -2.13 5.58
N ARG A 91 -4.18 -2.23 6.85
CA ARG A 91 -5.05 -1.27 7.52
C ARG A 91 -4.21 -0.57 8.57
N LEU A 92 -4.02 0.73 8.39
CA LEU A 92 -3.26 1.50 9.36
C LEU A 92 -4.19 2.01 10.46
N PRO A 93 -3.70 2.10 11.70
CA PRO A 93 -4.53 2.64 12.77
C PRO A 93 -5.02 4.03 12.43
N ASP A 94 -6.24 4.33 12.82
CA ASP A 94 -6.76 5.68 12.64
C ASP A 94 -5.89 6.66 13.41
N VAL A 95 -5.62 7.80 12.79
CA VAL A 95 -4.98 8.88 13.52
C VAL A 95 -6.04 9.44 14.45
N PHE A 96 -5.93 9.15 15.74
CA PHE A 96 -6.75 9.82 16.70
C PHE A 96 -6.44 11.28 16.65
N GLN A 97 -7.44 12.06 16.33
CA GLN A 97 -7.31 13.48 16.40
C GLN A 97 -7.38 13.89 17.87
N ASP A 98 -6.36 13.53 18.60
CA ASP A 98 -6.19 14.07 19.93
C ASP A 98 -5.59 15.45 19.74
N GLN A 99 -6.46 16.44 19.68
CA GLN A 99 -6.04 17.80 19.46
C GLN A 99 -5.16 18.31 20.58
N ASP A 100 -5.15 17.61 21.70
CA ASP A 100 -4.33 18.01 22.84
C ASP A 100 -2.89 17.50 22.73
N ASN A 101 -2.59 16.68 21.73
CA ASN A 101 -1.22 16.14 21.59
C ASN A 101 -0.80 15.98 20.12
N PRO A 102 -0.56 17.09 19.42
CA PRO A 102 -0.17 17.01 18.01
C PRO A 102 1.19 16.34 17.80
N THR A 103 2.08 16.39 18.78
CA THR A 103 3.38 15.71 18.66
C THR A 103 3.21 14.21 18.56
N LYS A 104 2.30 13.66 19.36
CA LYS A 104 2.02 12.23 19.33
C LYS A 104 1.47 11.79 17.97
N GLN A 105 0.62 12.60 17.37
CA GLN A 105 0.09 12.29 16.05
C GLN A 105 1.19 12.24 15.01
N SER A 106 2.11 13.18 15.06
CA SER A 106 3.25 13.21 14.14
C SER A 106 4.13 11.99 14.30
N ASP A 107 4.36 11.58 15.54
CA ASP A 107 5.19 10.41 15.82
C ASP A 107 4.52 9.14 15.29
N GLU A 108 3.22 9.00 15.47
CA GLU A 108 2.49 7.84 14.97
C GLU A 108 2.51 7.80 13.44
N ALA A 109 2.35 8.93 12.79
CA ALA A 109 2.44 9.00 11.34
C ALA A 109 3.82 8.56 10.85
N GLY A 110 4.88 8.94 11.55
CA GLY A 110 6.23 8.54 11.20
C GLY A 110 6.50 7.06 11.38
N LEU A 111 5.72 6.37 12.21
CA LEU A 111 5.91 4.95 12.47
C LEU A 111 5.25 4.06 11.41
N ASN A 112 4.31 4.56 10.63
CA ASN A 112 3.59 3.74 9.68
C ASN A 112 4.40 3.43 8.41
N ALA A 113 5.25 4.35 7.98
CA ALA A 113 6.08 4.12 6.81
C ALA A 113 7.00 2.90 6.95
N PRO A 114 7.69 2.69 8.08
CA PRO A 114 8.50 1.47 8.26
C PRO A 114 7.68 0.19 8.18
N HIS A 115 6.43 0.20 8.63
CA HIS A 115 5.57 -0.98 8.52
C HIS A 115 5.27 -1.31 7.07
N ILE A 116 5.05 -0.30 6.26
CA ILE A 116 4.81 -0.49 4.83
C ILE A 116 6.05 -1.09 4.17
N VAL A 117 7.21 -0.51 4.45
CA VAL A 117 8.48 -1.02 3.92
C VAL A 117 8.69 -2.47 4.32
N ASP A 118 8.47 -2.78 5.60
CA ASP A 118 8.66 -4.14 6.10
C ASP A 118 7.73 -5.13 5.40
N THR A 119 6.48 -4.74 5.15
CA THR A 119 5.52 -5.58 4.46
C THR A 119 6.00 -5.92 3.05
N VAL A 120 6.52 -4.93 2.33
CA VAL A 120 7.05 -5.14 0.98
C VAL A 120 8.25 -6.06 1.02
N LEU A 121 9.19 -5.81 1.94
CA LEU A 121 10.39 -6.62 2.03
C LEU A 121 10.09 -8.07 2.39
N LYS A 122 9.13 -8.30 3.27
CA LYS A 122 8.72 -9.66 3.63
C LYS A 122 8.09 -10.38 2.45
N ALA A 123 7.30 -9.69 1.65
CA ALA A 123 6.72 -10.29 0.45
C ALA A 123 7.81 -10.72 -0.53
N LEU A 124 8.83 -9.89 -0.72
CA LEU A 124 9.94 -10.19 -1.61
C LEU A 124 10.81 -11.32 -1.08
N ARG A 125 11.05 -11.37 0.23
CA ARG A 125 11.85 -12.44 0.83
C ARG A 125 11.20 -13.79 0.63
N ARG A 126 9.87 -13.88 0.82
CA ARG A 126 9.17 -15.14 0.60
C ARG A 126 9.33 -15.62 -0.83
N ASN A 127 9.36 -14.69 -1.77
CA ASN A 127 9.57 -15.01 -3.16
C ASN A 127 10.99 -15.52 -3.41
N SER A 128 11.98 -14.99 -2.70
CA SER A 128 13.37 -15.39 -2.91
C SER A 128 13.73 -16.70 -2.22
N VAL A 129 12.97 -17.09 -1.18
CA VAL A 129 13.23 -18.33 -0.43
C VAL A 129 12.47 -19.50 -1.04
N GLY A 130 11.39 -19.22 -1.72
CA GLY A 130 10.60 -20.24 -2.38
C GLY A 130 11.31 -20.82 -3.56
#